data_7220ee0b11c5db45fe9ebebc72bfb20c
#
_entry.id   7220ee0b11c5db45fe9ebebc72bfb20c
#
_cell.length_a   1.000
_cell.length_b   1.000
_cell.length_c   1.000
_cell.angle_alpha   90.00
_cell.angle_beta   90.00
_cell.angle_gamma   90.00
#
_symmetry.space_group_name_H-M   'P 1'
#
loop_
_entity.id
_entity.type
_entity.pdbx_description
1 polymer ?
#
loop_
_entity_poly.entity_id
_entity_poly.type
_entity_poly.pdbx_seq_one_letter_code
_entity_poly.pdbx_strand_id
1 'polypeptide(L)'
;MKKIEILLVEDNEGDIVLTTEAFEECEFNSNINVARNGKEALNYLALEDGRAIIDLPDLILLDINLPLLNGHEVLQHIKQNERTKHIPVIILTTSSSSNDINATYNNQANCYITKPADINDFFDVINSLGKFWFKIAKLPTLR
;
A
#
# COMPACT_ATOMS: atom_id res chain seq x y z
N MET A 1 15.69 14.80 -7.65
CA MET A 1 14.31 14.59 -7.20
C MET A 1 14.24 13.41 -6.25
N LYS A 2 13.54 13.58 -5.17
CA LYS A 2 13.42 12.53 -4.16
C LYS A 2 12.59 11.37 -4.67
N LYS A 3 13.05 10.13 -4.44
CA LYS A 3 12.26 8.94 -4.73
C LYS A 3 11.09 8.80 -3.76
N ILE A 4 9.96 8.37 -4.27
CA ILE A 4 8.81 8.04 -3.44
C ILE A 4 8.93 6.57 -3.03
N GLU A 5 8.92 6.32 -1.73
CA GLU A 5 9.05 4.98 -1.19
C GLU A 5 7.67 4.35 -1.01
N ILE A 6 7.46 3.20 -1.64
CA ILE A 6 6.20 2.48 -1.60
C ILE A 6 6.42 1.12 -0.95
N LEU A 7 5.56 0.76 0.00
CA LEU A 7 5.49 -0.60 0.52
C LEU A 7 4.29 -1.29 -0.13
N LEU A 8 4.56 -2.37 -0.86
CA LEU A 8 3.53 -3.22 -1.46
C LEU A 8 3.37 -4.48 -0.61
N VAL A 9 2.20 -4.66 -0.01
CA VAL A 9 1.89 -5.84 0.81
C VAL A 9 0.97 -6.74 0.00
N GLU A 10 1.53 -7.80 -0.57
CA GLU A 10 0.87 -8.66 -1.54
C GLU A 10 1.54 -10.02 -1.56
N ASP A 11 0.78 -11.11 -1.55
CA ASP A 11 1.35 -12.47 -1.61
C ASP A 11 1.30 -13.11 -3.00
N ASN A 12 0.53 -12.57 -3.93
CA ASN A 12 0.40 -13.11 -5.29
C ASN A 12 1.53 -12.60 -6.16
N GLU A 13 2.42 -13.51 -6.60
CA GLU A 13 3.58 -13.13 -7.41
C GLU A 13 3.21 -12.44 -8.71
N GLY A 14 2.15 -12.90 -9.38
CA GLY A 14 1.68 -12.27 -10.61
C GLY A 14 1.29 -10.82 -10.39
N ASP A 15 0.56 -10.55 -9.32
CA ASP A 15 0.13 -9.19 -8.99
C ASP A 15 1.30 -8.33 -8.55
N ILE A 16 2.29 -8.92 -7.86
CA ILE A 16 3.51 -8.19 -7.49
C ILE A 16 4.26 -7.73 -8.75
N VAL A 17 4.43 -8.64 -9.71
CA VAL A 17 5.11 -8.32 -10.97
C VAL A 17 4.36 -7.24 -11.74
N LEU A 18 3.03 -7.39 -11.90
CA LEU A 18 2.21 -6.41 -12.62
C LEU A 18 2.24 -5.03 -11.96
N THR A 19 2.13 -4.98 -10.65
CA THR A 19 2.15 -3.72 -9.92
C THR A 19 3.50 -3.04 -10.05
N THR A 20 4.58 -3.81 -9.91
CA THR A 20 5.95 -3.28 -10.01
C THR A 20 6.21 -2.74 -11.42
N GLU A 21 5.84 -3.51 -12.46
CA GLU A 21 6.01 -3.07 -13.85
C GLU A 21 5.19 -1.82 -14.15
N ALA A 22 3.96 -1.74 -13.64
CA ALA A 22 3.11 -0.59 -13.87
C ALA A 22 3.71 0.68 -13.27
N PHE A 23 4.28 0.59 -12.06
CA PHE A 23 4.95 1.74 -11.45
C PHE A 23 6.24 2.11 -12.17
N GLU A 24 6.96 1.12 -12.69
CA GLU A 24 8.18 1.39 -13.47
C GLU A 24 7.88 2.14 -14.76
N GLU A 25 6.71 1.90 -15.37
CA GLU A 25 6.26 2.61 -16.57
C GLU A 25 5.75 4.02 -16.28
N CYS A 26 5.46 4.33 -15.02
CA CYS A 26 5.03 5.67 -14.63
C CYS A 26 6.21 6.65 -14.67
N GLU A 27 5.91 7.92 -14.95
CA GLU A 27 6.91 8.98 -15.02
C GLU A 27 7.43 9.42 -13.65
N PHE A 28 7.17 8.63 -12.61
CA PHE A 28 7.55 8.99 -11.25
C PHE A 28 8.79 8.24 -10.82
N ASN A 29 9.61 8.89 -10.04
CA ASN A 29 10.76 8.25 -9.43
C ASN A 29 10.29 7.56 -8.14
N SER A 30 10.00 6.28 -8.21
CA SER A 30 9.52 5.51 -7.08
C SER A 30 10.38 4.28 -6.83
N ASN A 31 10.38 3.83 -5.59
CA ASN A 31 11.05 2.61 -5.16
C ASN A 31 10.04 1.73 -4.43
N ILE A 32 9.91 0.47 -4.87
CA ILE A 32 8.92 -0.45 -4.33
C ILE A 32 9.60 -1.52 -3.50
N ASN A 33 9.20 -1.65 -2.26
CA ASN A 33 9.58 -2.74 -1.38
C ASN A 33 8.37 -3.63 -1.18
N VAL A 34 8.58 -4.95 -1.21
CA VAL A 34 7.50 -5.93 -1.18
C VAL A 34 7.52 -6.69 0.13
N ALA A 35 6.37 -6.79 0.77
CA ALA A 35 6.11 -7.69 1.89
C ALA A 35 5.06 -8.70 1.41
N ARG A 36 5.33 -10.00 1.56
CA ARG A 36 4.49 -11.06 1.01
C ARG A 36 3.44 -11.60 1.98
N ASN A 37 3.44 -11.10 3.19
CA ASN A 37 2.43 -11.43 4.19
C ASN A 37 2.37 -10.30 5.23
N GLY A 38 1.36 -10.36 6.09
CA GLY A 38 1.15 -9.30 7.08
C GLY A 38 2.28 -9.19 8.09
N LYS A 39 2.88 -10.31 8.46
CA LYS A 39 3.99 -10.30 9.41
C LYS A 39 5.24 -9.63 8.83
N GLU A 40 5.56 -9.92 7.56
CA GLU A 40 6.66 -9.23 6.88
C GLU A 40 6.41 -7.72 6.81
N ALA A 41 5.16 -7.32 6.57
CA ALA A 41 4.81 -5.90 6.51
C ALA A 41 5.09 -5.21 7.84
N LEU A 42 4.66 -5.80 8.95
CA LEU A 42 4.89 -5.21 10.27
C LEU A 42 6.37 -5.21 10.63
N ASN A 43 7.11 -6.25 10.24
CA ASN A 43 8.56 -6.29 10.44
C ASN A 43 9.25 -5.21 9.60
N TYR A 44 8.84 -5.02 8.37
CA TYR A 44 9.40 -3.97 7.51
C TYR A 44 9.19 -2.59 8.11
N LEU A 45 7.99 -2.35 8.63
CA LEU A 45 7.67 -1.07 9.28
C LEU A 45 8.34 -0.95 10.67
N ALA A 46 8.81 -2.06 11.22
CA ALA A 46 9.46 -2.15 12.53
C ALA A 46 8.64 -1.47 13.62
N LEU A 47 7.34 -1.80 13.68
CA LEU A 47 6.43 -1.17 14.63
C LEU A 47 6.78 -1.50 16.07
N GLU A 48 7.46 -2.64 16.30
CA GLU A 48 7.89 -3.05 17.64
C GLU A 48 9.29 -2.55 17.98
N ASP A 49 10.22 -2.62 17.01
CA ASP A 49 11.63 -2.31 17.24
C ASP A 49 12.05 -0.88 16.86
N GLY A 50 11.17 -0.16 16.18
CA GLY A 50 11.44 1.25 15.91
C GLY A 50 12.39 1.54 14.76
N ARG A 51 11.93 1.35 13.50
CA ARG A 51 12.65 1.87 12.34
C ARG A 51 12.70 3.40 12.42
N ALA A 52 13.77 4.01 11.95
CA ALA A 52 13.82 5.46 11.85
C ALA A 52 12.68 6.00 10.99
N ILE A 53 12.04 7.09 11.42
CA ILE A 53 10.88 7.65 10.71
C ILE A 53 11.22 7.98 9.27
N ILE A 54 12.44 8.46 9.00
CA ILE A 54 12.88 8.82 7.65
C ILE A 54 12.91 7.62 6.69
N ASP A 55 13.01 6.41 7.22
CA ASP A 55 13.06 5.18 6.40
C ASP A 55 11.70 4.53 6.20
N LEU A 56 10.63 5.12 6.72
CA LEU A 56 9.28 4.62 6.53
C LEU A 56 8.78 4.93 5.12
N PRO A 57 7.87 4.11 4.57
CA PRO A 57 7.33 4.38 3.24
C PRO A 57 6.46 5.63 3.21
N ASP A 58 6.34 6.22 2.02
CA ASP A 58 5.45 7.36 1.77
C ASP A 58 4.02 6.92 1.48
N LEU A 59 3.86 5.70 0.99
CA LEU A 59 2.58 5.15 0.58
C LEU A 59 2.60 3.64 0.80
N ILE A 60 1.48 3.07 1.24
CA ILE A 60 1.33 1.63 1.42
C ILE A 60 0.20 1.14 0.52
N LEU A 61 0.48 0.15 -0.33
CA LEU A 61 -0.53 -0.60 -1.07
C LEU A 61 -0.72 -1.92 -0.34
N LEU A 62 -1.94 -2.23 0.05
CA LEU A 62 -2.23 -3.33 0.96
C LEU A 62 -3.35 -4.20 0.42
N ASP A 63 -3.07 -5.50 0.20
CA ASP A 63 -4.10 -6.49 -0.03
C ASP A 63 -4.65 -6.97 1.32
N ILE A 64 -5.94 -7.23 1.41
CA ILE A 64 -6.56 -7.75 2.64
C ILE A 64 -6.52 -9.26 2.73
N ASN A 65 -6.41 -9.97 1.60
CA ASN A 65 -6.37 -11.43 1.55
C ASN A 65 -4.93 -11.94 1.68
N LEU A 66 -4.37 -11.84 2.88
CA LEU A 66 -2.98 -12.20 3.15
C LEU A 66 -2.90 -13.41 4.09
N PRO A 67 -1.86 -14.26 3.94
CA PRO A 67 -1.59 -15.31 4.91
C PRO A 67 -1.00 -14.75 6.20
N LEU A 68 -1.03 -15.53 7.25
CA LEU A 68 -0.51 -15.27 8.60
C LEU A 68 -1.30 -14.18 9.30
N LEU A 69 -1.00 -12.92 9.02
CA LEU A 69 -1.73 -11.77 9.53
C LEU A 69 -2.42 -11.12 8.33
N ASN A 70 -3.76 -11.06 8.34
CA ASN A 70 -4.49 -10.55 7.18
C ASN A 70 -4.40 -9.02 7.08
N GLY A 71 -4.85 -8.47 5.93
CA GLY A 71 -4.74 -7.05 5.68
C GLY A 71 -5.54 -6.16 6.62
N HIS A 72 -6.68 -6.63 7.12
CA HIS A 72 -7.43 -5.88 8.14
C HIS A 72 -6.62 -5.66 9.40
N GLU A 73 -5.93 -6.71 9.84
CA GLU A 73 -5.09 -6.65 11.03
C GLU A 73 -3.86 -5.77 10.80
N VAL A 74 -3.24 -5.89 9.62
CA VAL A 74 -2.10 -5.02 9.24
C VAL A 74 -2.52 -3.55 9.26
N LEU A 75 -3.67 -3.24 8.67
CA LEU A 75 -4.21 -1.87 8.65
C LEU A 75 -4.41 -1.32 10.06
N GLN A 76 -4.99 -2.11 10.95
CA GLN A 76 -5.19 -1.71 12.34
C GLN A 76 -3.86 -1.37 13.01
N HIS A 77 -2.85 -2.21 12.85
CA HIS A 77 -1.52 -1.96 13.42
C HIS A 77 -0.92 -0.66 12.88
N ILE A 78 -1.02 -0.45 11.57
CA ILE A 78 -0.47 0.77 10.94
C ILE A 78 -1.17 2.02 11.49
N LYS A 79 -2.49 2.00 11.56
CA LYS A 79 -3.28 3.19 11.90
C LYS A 79 -3.34 3.47 13.41
N GLN A 80 -3.02 2.48 14.23
CA GLN A 80 -2.96 2.65 15.69
C GLN A 80 -1.56 3.02 16.20
N ASN A 81 -0.55 3.01 15.34
CA ASN A 81 0.81 3.33 15.72
C ASN A 81 1.14 4.78 15.36
N GLU A 82 1.65 5.54 16.33
CA GLU A 82 1.96 6.97 16.15
C GLU A 82 2.96 7.23 15.03
N ARG A 83 3.84 6.27 14.77
CA ARG A 83 4.89 6.44 13.75
C ARG A 83 4.39 6.22 12.33
N THR A 84 3.31 5.48 12.16
CA THR A 84 2.84 5.06 10.83
C THR A 84 1.42 5.51 10.49
N LYS A 85 0.65 5.97 11.48
CA LYS A 85 -0.77 6.29 11.25
C LYS A 85 -1.01 7.35 10.17
N HIS A 86 -0.05 8.22 9.91
CA HIS A 86 -0.15 9.28 8.91
C HIS A 86 0.15 8.82 7.49
N ILE A 87 0.71 7.62 7.32
CA ILE A 87 1.03 7.10 5.99
C ILE A 87 -0.26 6.72 5.26
N PRO A 88 -0.51 7.24 4.06
CA PRO A 88 -1.68 6.81 3.28
C PRO A 88 -1.63 5.33 2.98
N VAL A 89 -2.74 4.64 3.23
CA VAL A 89 -2.89 3.22 2.94
C VAL A 89 -3.99 3.05 1.91
N ILE A 90 -3.63 2.49 0.76
CA ILE A 90 -4.56 2.18 -0.31
C ILE A 90 -4.80 0.67 -0.31
N ILE A 91 -6.04 0.27 -0.14
CA ILE A 91 -6.40 -1.13 -0.25
C ILE A 91 -6.52 -1.49 -1.73
N LEU A 92 -5.81 -2.53 -2.15
CA LEU A 92 -5.84 -3.02 -3.54
C LEU A 92 -6.02 -4.52 -3.47
N THR A 93 -7.24 -5.00 -3.72
CA THR A 93 -7.64 -6.38 -3.47
C THR A 93 -8.68 -6.86 -4.47
N THR A 94 -8.82 -8.18 -4.63
CA THR A 94 -9.88 -8.77 -5.46
C THR A 94 -11.24 -8.72 -4.78
N SER A 95 -11.30 -8.51 -3.48
CA SER A 95 -12.58 -8.45 -2.76
C SER A 95 -13.36 -7.18 -3.11
N SER A 96 -14.65 -7.36 -3.42
CA SER A 96 -15.60 -6.25 -3.60
C SER A 96 -16.69 -6.29 -2.52
N SER A 97 -16.47 -7.04 -1.46
CA SER A 97 -17.43 -7.21 -0.38
C SER A 97 -17.67 -5.90 0.36
N SER A 98 -18.96 -5.57 0.59
CA SER A 98 -19.32 -4.38 1.37
C SER A 98 -18.75 -4.43 2.78
N ASN A 99 -18.67 -5.62 3.38
CA ASN A 99 -18.09 -5.78 4.71
C ASN A 99 -16.61 -5.40 4.72
N ASP A 100 -15.84 -5.84 3.72
CA ASP A 100 -14.43 -5.51 3.63
C ASP A 100 -14.23 -4.03 3.37
N ILE A 101 -15.00 -3.46 2.46
CA ILE A 101 -14.92 -2.02 2.15
C ILE A 101 -15.19 -1.19 3.39
N ASN A 102 -16.30 -1.47 4.07
CA ASN A 102 -16.68 -0.70 5.25
C ASN A 102 -15.69 -0.88 6.41
N ALA A 103 -15.22 -2.11 6.63
CA ALA A 103 -14.26 -2.38 7.70
C ALA A 103 -12.93 -1.64 7.49
N THR A 104 -12.44 -1.58 6.26
CA THR A 104 -11.18 -0.89 5.98
C THR A 104 -11.31 0.62 6.14
N TYR A 105 -12.41 1.22 5.66
CA TYR A 105 -12.64 2.65 5.89
C TYR A 105 -12.84 2.97 7.37
N ASN A 106 -13.52 2.10 8.11
CA ASN A 106 -13.68 2.28 9.56
C ASN A 106 -12.34 2.21 10.30
N ASN A 107 -11.38 1.49 9.74
CA ASN A 107 -10.02 1.40 10.29
C ASN A 107 -9.07 2.41 9.64
N GLN A 108 -9.61 3.46 9.05
CA GLN A 108 -8.86 4.62 8.55
C GLN A 108 -8.06 4.37 7.28
N ALA A 109 -8.47 3.40 6.45
CA ALA A 109 -7.90 3.29 5.11
C ALA A 109 -8.19 4.57 4.32
N ASN A 110 -7.27 4.97 3.47
CA ASN A 110 -7.40 6.21 2.71
C ASN A 110 -8.14 6.00 1.38
N CYS A 111 -8.12 4.77 0.86
CA CYS A 111 -8.77 4.46 -0.40
C CYS A 111 -8.93 2.94 -0.50
N TYR A 112 -9.98 2.48 -1.19
CA TYR A 112 -10.24 1.06 -1.44
C TYR A 112 -10.45 0.86 -2.93
N ILE A 113 -9.66 -0.03 -3.52
CA ILE A 113 -9.74 -0.32 -4.95
C ILE A 113 -9.85 -1.82 -5.16
N THR A 114 -10.84 -2.25 -5.92
CA THR A 114 -10.96 -3.66 -6.34
C THR A 114 -10.05 -3.87 -7.54
N LYS A 115 -9.19 -4.89 -7.49
CA LYS A 115 -8.28 -5.22 -8.59
C LYS A 115 -9.07 -5.58 -9.84
N PRO A 116 -8.81 -4.93 -10.98
CA PRO A 116 -9.40 -5.37 -12.24
C PRO A 116 -8.85 -6.73 -12.67
N ALA A 117 -9.68 -7.53 -13.34
CA ALA A 117 -9.24 -8.80 -13.89
C ALA A 117 -8.42 -8.63 -15.18
N ASP A 118 -8.71 -7.60 -15.95
CA ASP A 118 -8.01 -7.29 -17.19
C ASP A 118 -6.67 -6.60 -16.89
N ILE A 119 -5.59 -7.06 -17.53
CA ILE A 119 -4.24 -6.54 -17.31
C ILE A 119 -4.14 -5.07 -17.68
N ASN A 120 -4.74 -4.65 -18.80
CA ASN A 120 -4.69 -3.25 -19.23
C ASN A 120 -5.42 -2.35 -18.26
N ASP A 121 -6.56 -2.78 -17.74
CA ASP A 121 -7.30 -2.03 -16.73
C ASP A 121 -6.50 -1.95 -15.43
N PHE A 122 -5.80 -3.01 -15.07
CA PHE A 122 -4.92 -3.02 -13.90
C PHE A 122 -3.82 -1.97 -14.03
N PHE A 123 -3.15 -1.93 -15.19
CA PHE A 123 -2.12 -0.92 -15.46
C PHE A 123 -2.69 0.49 -15.39
N ASP A 124 -3.90 0.70 -15.94
CA ASP A 124 -4.56 2.01 -15.91
C ASP A 124 -4.85 2.46 -14.48
N VAL A 125 -5.29 1.53 -13.62
CA VAL A 125 -5.54 1.82 -12.20
C VAL A 125 -4.25 2.26 -11.51
N ILE A 126 -3.17 1.50 -11.68
CA ILE A 126 -1.88 1.81 -11.04
C ILE A 126 -1.35 3.14 -11.55
N ASN A 127 -1.45 3.39 -12.84
CA ASN A 127 -1.02 4.66 -13.43
C ASN A 127 -1.81 5.83 -12.86
N SER A 128 -3.12 5.66 -12.69
CA SER A 128 -3.99 6.70 -12.10
C SER A 128 -3.64 6.94 -10.63
N LEU A 129 -3.35 5.88 -9.87
CA LEU A 129 -2.88 6.00 -8.49
C LEU A 129 -1.60 6.81 -8.41
N GLY A 130 -0.64 6.50 -9.27
CA GLY A 130 0.64 7.21 -9.32
C GLY A 130 0.44 8.69 -9.62
N LYS A 131 -0.37 9.01 -10.62
CA LYS A 131 -0.66 10.41 -10.95
C LYS A 131 -1.29 11.15 -9.79
N PHE A 132 -2.28 10.54 -9.14
CA PHE A 132 -2.98 11.19 -8.04
C PHE A 132 -2.04 11.43 -6.85
N TRP A 133 -1.40 10.37 -6.37
CA TRP A 133 -0.65 10.44 -5.12
C TRP A 133 0.71 11.11 -5.25
N PHE A 134 1.32 11.11 -6.45
CA PHE A 134 2.66 11.64 -6.64
C PHE A 134 2.68 13.00 -7.31
N LYS A 135 1.68 13.33 -8.12
CA LYS A 135 1.64 14.62 -8.84
C LYS A 135 0.55 15.57 -8.32
N ILE A 136 -0.60 15.04 -7.90
CA ILE A 136 -1.74 15.87 -7.52
C ILE A 136 -1.81 16.04 -6.01
N ALA A 137 -1.83 14.94 -5.26
CA ALA A 137 -1.89 14.98 -3.81
C ALA A 137 -0.55 15.37 -3.20
N LYS A 138 -0.61 15.92 -1.99
CA LYS A 138 0.60 16.19 -1.21
C LYS A 138 0.72 15.11 -0.13
N LEU A 139 1.84 14.42 -0.12
CA LEU A 139 2.09 13.40 0.89
C LEU A 139 2.58 14.04 2.20
N PRO A 140 2.32 13.40 3.33
CA PRO A 140 2.84 13.91 4.60
C PRO A 140 4.37 13.99 4.61
N THR A 141 4.90 15.00 5.28
CA THR A 141 6.35 15.26 5.39
C THR A 141 6.78 15.33 6.85
N LEU A 142 6.32 14.37 7.65
CA LEU A 142 6.61 14.37 9.09
C LEU A 142 7.97 13.77 9.43
N ARG A 143 8.77 13.52 8.42
CA ARG A 143 10.13 12.96 8.60
C ARG A 143 11.18 14.05 8.59
#